data_936f4ddc1fceb0eef256ba95ba5fa5c9
#
_entry.id   936f4ddc1fceb0eef256ba95ba5fa5c9
#
_cell.length_a   1.000
_cell.length_b   1.000
_cell.length_c   1.000
_cell.angle_alpha   90.00
_cell.angle_beta   90.00
_cell.angle_gamma   90.00
#
_symmetry.space_group_name_H-M   'P 1'
#
loop_
_entity.id
_entity.type
_entity.pdbx_description
1 polymer ?
#
loop_
_entity_poly.entity_id
_entity_poly.type
_entity_poly.pdbx_seq_one_letter_code
_entity_poly.pdbx_strand_id
1 'polypeptide(L)'
;MPKHLSEQLIAEIDGLTRQFESLDPIQPGFSLSIKTSWQNSFGQDEQIILIGQAGGRAPHLPAPDEWSILRLEPLLKLLGFKQLMPADLPDLLSNARAVFSSPAAPAAALLHAASPAKYVCFDQPPGLLAGFGTPQALTRLADWFQGHPTVMPFEPDLHLQAQAVVKASSSVGSLVLLNRGVLVGADTPAECREIREAIGQVADQNLPAPQTAQPGEPGLEAGAELPRLRAEICAQRGRPLVLQLDDSPVMRDFVDTQACKLLVQRGAPTPELFEWTRATLLIEREAEALPQLPEESRYGATILLKPGLGAVIAASSSQDAQQATAALQTTIQAARGAALAGGYAPPDREALDTAAAWESFQPLERLPFAGEVALVTGSAVGIGKAIVESLLKRGSAVVGLDINPSICDTFKHLAYLGLCCDVADEASVCQAIRAVARRFGGLDILALNAGLFPGGCNIEKLSLAEFTRVINVNFIANLVIMREAYPLLKLAPRYGRVVIIGSKNMRAPGPGAAAYSTSKAALSQLARVAALEWGCERVRVNIIHPDAVFDTALYTEEVLRARAAHYGMTVEQYKKRNLLKTEIKSHDVAELAAEMCGPLFEHMTGGQIQLDGGNDRTI
;
A
#
# COMPACT_ATOMS: atom_id res chain seq x y z
N MET A 1 -22.61 -3.60 -9.76
CA MET A 1 -22.62 -4.97 -10.33
C MET A 1 -21.94 -4.94 -11.67
N PRO A 2 -21.04 -5.89 -11.97
CA PRO A 2 -20.40 -5.97 -13.29
C PRO A 2 -21.49 -6.19 -14.36
N LYS A 3 -21.62 -5.24 -15.27
CA LYS A 3 -22.67 -5.23 -16.32
C LYS A 3 -22.61 -6.42 -17.31
N HIS A 4 -21.62 -7.30 -17.16
CA HIS A 4 -21.28 -8.38 -18.10
C HIS A 4 -21.41 -9.79 -17.51
N LEU A 5 -21.75 -9.93 -16.22
CA LEU A 5 -22.02 -11.22 -15.59
C LEU A 5 -23.52 -11.39 -15.36
N SER A 6 -24.05 -12.57 -15.71
CA SER A 6 -25.42 -12.92 -15.32
C SER A 6 -25.52 -13.15 -13.80
N GLU A 7 -26.72 -12.98 -13.23
CA GLU A 7 -26.96 -13.26 -11.82
C GLU A 7 -26.58 -14.69 -11.44
N GLN A 8 -26.77 -15.64 -12.35
CA GLN A 8 -26.40 -17.04 -12.15
C GLN A 8 -24.88 -17.21 -12.01
N LEU A 9 -24.06 -16.57 -12.87
CA LEU A 9 -22.61 -16.64 -12.80
C LEU A 9 -22.07 -15.97 -11.53
N ILE A 10 -22.67 -14.86 -11.11
CA ILE A 10 -22.32 -14.19 -9.85
C ILE A 10 -22.60 -15.14 -8.67
N ALA A 11 -23.75 -15.81 -8.67
CA ALA A 11 -24.10 -16.77 -7.61
C ALA A 11 -23.14 -17.98 -7.56
N GLU A 12 -22.66 -18.47 -8.70
CA GLU A 12 -21.65 -19.53 -8.76
C GLU A 12 -20.28 -19.04 -8.23
N ILE A 13 -19.85 -17.84 -8.58
CA ILE A 13 -18.63 -17.20 -8.07
C ILE A 13 -18.72 -17.05 -6.55
N ASP A 14 -19.78 -16.44 -6.05
CA ASP A 14 -20.01 -16.26 -4.62
C ASP A 14 -20.07 -17.59 -3.88
N GLY A 15 -20.71 -18.60 -4.45
CA GLY A 15 -20.79 -19.95 -3.89
C GLY A 15 -19.42 -20.61 -3.73
N LEU A 16 -18.51 -20.43 -4.70
CA LEU A 16 -17.15 -20.94 -4.61
C LEU A 16 -16.31 -20.12 -3.63
N THR A 17 -16.34 -18.80 -3.74
CA THR A 17 -15.53 -17.87 -2.93
C THR A 17 -15.83 -18.05 -1.44
N ARG A 18 -17.11 -18.17 -1.05
CA ARG A 18 -17.52 -18.39 0.35
C ARG A 18 -16.91 -19.62 1.00
N GLN A 19 -16.60 -20.67 0.23
CA GLN A 19 -15.97 -21.87 0.78
C GLN A 19 -14.55 -21.58 1.31
N PHE A 20 -13.90 -20.53 0.82
CA PHE A 20 -12.54 -20.16 1.16
C PHE A 20 -12.41 -18.90 2.04
N GLU A 21 -13.53 -18.29 2.49
CA GLU A 21 -13.53 -17.10 3.37
C GLU A 21 -12.82 -17.31 4.70
N SER A 22 -12.71 -18.56 5.17
CA SER A 22 -12.01 -18.89 6.41
C SER A 22 -10.49 -19.02 6.25
N LEU A 23 -9.95 -18.89 5.02
CA LEU A 23 -8.51 -18.94 4.80
C LEU A 23 -7.87 -17.61 5.25
N ASP A 24 -7.00 -17.68 6.25
CA ASP A 24 -6.20 -16.56 6.74
C ASP A 24 -4.82 -17.06 7.17
N PRO A 25 -3.72 -16.55 6.61
CA PRO A 25 -3.65 -15.59 5.49
C PRO A 25 -3.85 -16.26 4.11
N ILE A 26 -4.44 -15.51 3.16
CA ILE A 26 -4.47 -15.91 1.76
C ILE A 26 -3.06 -15.69 1.18
N GLN A 27 -2.51 -16.73 0.57
CA GLN A 27 -1.15 -16.70 0.04
C GLN A 27 -1.09 -16.01 -1.33
N PRO A 28 0.03 -15.35 -1.69
CA PRO A 28 0.27 -14.91 -3.06
C PRO A 28 0.13 -16.08 -4.05
N GLY A 29 -0.53 -15.86 -5.16
CA GLY A 29 -0.77 -16.90 -6.16
C GLY A 29 -2.03 -17.74 -5.96
N PHE A 30 -2.73 -17.62 -4.81
CA PHE A 30 -4.03 -18.28 -4.61
C PHE A 30 -5.00 -17.90 -5.73
N SER A 31 -5.61 -18.91 -6.36
CA SER A 31 -6.58 -18.69 -7.43
C SER A 31 -7.68 -19.74 -7.46
N LEU A 32 -8.85 -19.31 -7.91
CA LEU A 32 -10.05 -20.14 -8.05
C LEU A 32 -10.56 -20.07 -9.49
N SER A 33 -11.13 -21.15 -10.02
CA SER A 33 -11.81 -21.10 -11.30
C SER A 33 -13.05 -21.99 -11.36
N ILE A 34 -13.93 -21.61 -12.30
CA ILE A 34 -15.18 -22.31 -12.62
C ILE A 34 -15.25 -22.50 -14.13
N LYS A 35 -15.45 -23.73 -14.60
CA LYS A 35 -15.74 -24.02 -15.99
C LYS A 35 -17.24 -24.17 -16.19
N THR A 36 -17.79 -23.44 -17.13
CA THR A 36 -19.23 -23.43 -17.39
C THR A 36 -19.54 -23.06 -18.85
N SER A 37 -20.79 -23.25 -19.26
CA SER A 37 -21.29 -22.79 -20.56
C SER A 37 -21.81 -21.36 -20.42
N TRP A 38 -21.55 -20.54 -21.40
CA TRP A 38 -21.99 -19.15 -21.47
C TRP A 38 -22.51 -18.81 -22.87
N GLN A 39 -23.63 -18.11 -22.95
CA GLN A 39 -24.19 -17.65 -24.20
C GLN A 39 -23.58 -16.29 -24.58
N ASN A 40 -22.88 -16.23 -25.71
CA ASN A 40 -22.26 -15.01 -26.20
C ASN A 40 -23.31 -14.02 -26.74
N SER A 41 -22.86 -12.81 -27.13
CA SER A 41 -23.73 -11.75 -27.66
C SER A 41 -24.42 -12.10 -28.98
N PHE A 42 -24.04 -13.21 -29.64
CA PHE A 42 -24.67 -13.73 -30.85
C PHE A 42 -25.63 -14.89 -30.57
N GLY A 43 -25.87 -15.22 -29.28
CA GLY A 43 -26.75 -16.30 -28.89
C GLY A 43 -26.13 -17.71 -29.04
N GLN A 44 -24.81 -17.81 -29.18
CA GLN A 44 -24.10 -19.09 -29.30
C GLN A 44 -23.56 -19.51 -27.94
N ASP A 45 -23.68 -20.80 -27.60
CA ASP A 45 -23.12 -21.37 -26.39
C ASP A 45 -21.62 -21.62 -26.56
N GLU A 46 -20.83 -20.98 -25.69
CA GLU A 46 -19.39 -21.15 -25.62
C GLU A 46 -18.99 -21.75 -24.26
N GLN A 47 -17.96 -22.60 -24.26
CA GLN A 47 -17.33 -23.06 -23.03
C GLN A 47 -16.36 -21.99 -22.54
N ILE A 48 -16.58 -21.54 -21.30
CA ILE A 48 -15.74 -20.53 -20.67
C ILE A 48 -15.13 -21.05 -19.37
N ILE A 49 -14.05 -20.41 -18.98
CA ILE A 49 -13.47 -20.49 -17.63
C ILE A 49 -13.53 -19.10 -16.99
N LEU A 50 -14.15 -19.04 -15.84
CA LEU A 50 -14.09 -17.89 -14.94
C LEU A 50 -12.90 -18.12 -14.03
N ILE A 51 -11.98 -17.16 -13.91
CA ILE A 51 -10.83 -17.29 -13.01
C ILE A 51 -10.65 -16.02 -12.21
N GLY A 52 -10.60 -16.16 -10.88
CA GLY A 52 -10.25 -15.13 -9.92
C GLY A 52 -8.95 -15.50 -9.23
N GLN A 53 -8.02 -14.56 -9.16
CA GLN A 53 -6.78 -14.71 -8.41
C GLN A 53 -6.77 -13.71 -7.27
N ALA A 54 -6.41 -14.16 -6.07
CA ALA A 54 -6.13 -13.23 -4.98
C ALA A 54 -5.04 -12.27 -5.46
N GLY A 55 -5.38 -11.00 -5.50
CA GLY A 55 -4.50 -10.00 -6.09
C GLY A 55 -3.14 -10.01 -5.41
N GLY A 56 -2.06 -9.95 -6.20
CA GLY A 56 -0.69 -9.87 -5.66
C GLY A 56 -0.47 -8.69 -4.70
N ARG A 57 -1.47 -7.81 -4.55
CA ARG A 57 -1.44 -6.60 -3.71
C ARG A 57 -2.54 -6.52 -2.66
N ALA A 58 -3.49 -7.43 -2.64
CA ALA A 58 -4.53 -7.45 -1.63
C ALA A 58 -4.74 -8.90 -1.16
N PRO A 59 -4.56 -9.20 0.13
CA PRO A 59 -4.76 -10.53 0.66
C PRO A 59 -6.26 -10.79 0.91
N HIS A 60 -7.08 -10.65 -0.13
CA HIS A 60 -8.50 -10.96 -0.07
C HIS A 60 -8.88 -11.86 -1.24
N LEU A 61 -9.92 -12.64 -1.05
CA LEU A 61 -10.53 -13.40 -2.12
C LEU A 61 -11.05 -12.46 -3.21
N PRO A 62 -10.91 -12.81 -4.49
CA PRO A 62 -11.32 -11.93 -5.58
C PRO A 62 -12.83 -11.68 -5.54
N ALA A 63 -13.23 -10.40 -5.57
CA ALA A 63 -14.62 -10.00 -5.72
C ALA A 63 -15.13 -10.36 -7.13
N PRO A 64 -16.45 -10.48 -7.36
CA PRO A 64 -16.97 -10.92 -8.67
C PRO A 64 -16.53 -10.08 -9.87
N ASP A 65 -16.24 -8.79 -9.68
CA ASP A 65 -15.74 -7.89 -10.72
C ASP A 65 -14.22 -8.03 -10.99
N GLU A 66 -13.51 -8.77 -10.15
CA GLU A 66 -12.09 -9.08 -10.30
C GLU A 66 -11.85 -10.41 -11.04
N TRP A 67 -12.92 -11.11 -11.46
CA TRP A 67 -12.80 -12.36 -12.19
C TRP A 67 -12.63 -12.14 -13.70
N SER A 68 -11.62 -12.81 -14.28
CA SER A 68 -11.41 -12.87 -15.72
C SER A 68 -12.33 -13.90 -16.36
N ILE A 69 -12.88 -13.59 -17.54
CA ILE A 69 -13.75 -14.47 -18.30
C ILE A 69 -13.05 -14.85 -19.59
N LEU A 70 -12.65 -16.11 -19.72
CA LEU A 70 -11.89 -16.61 -20.87
C LEU A 70 -12.65 -17.70 -21.60
N ARG A 71 -12.52 -17.75 -22.91
CA ARG A 71 -12.94 -18.90 -23.71
C ARG A 71 -12.01 -20.08 -23.45
N LEU A 72 -12.56 -21.24 -23.17
CA LEU A 72 -11.78 -22.42 -22.78
C LEU A 72 -11.04 -23.03 -23.99
N GLU A 73 -11.66 -23.07 -25.16
CA GLU A 73 -11.07 -23.67 -26.37
C GLU A 73 -9.73 -23.03 -26.79
N PRO A 74 -9.58 -21.69 -26.85
CA PRO A 74 -8.28 -21.07 -27.11
C PRO A 74 -7.21 -21.49 -26.10
N LEU A 75 -7.52 -21.57 -24.80
CA LEU A 75 -6.57 -21.99 -23.77
C LEU A 75 -6.12 -23.45 -23.97
N LEU A 76 -7.04 -24.36 -24.29
CA LEU A 76 -6.72 -25.75 -24.57
C LEU A 76 -5.84 -25.88 -25.82
N LYS A 77 -6.04 -25.02 -26.85
CA LYS A 77 -5.15 -24.96 -28.00
C LYS A 77 -3.74 -24.53 -27.65
N LEU A 78 -3.58 -23.56 -26.73
CA LEU A 78 -2.25 -23.16 -26.24
C LEU A 78 -1.51 -24.33 -25.60
N LEU A 79 -2.20 -25.17 -24.83
CA LEU A 79 -1.61 -26.37 -24.23
C LEU A 79 -1.13 -27.40 -25.26
N GLY A 80 -1.62 -27.34 -26.49
CA GLY A 80 -1.19 -28.19 -27.60
C GLY A 80 0.05 -27.69 -28.38
N PHE A 81 0.54 -26.48 -28.08
CA PHE A 81 1.71 -25.93 -28.76
C PHE A 81 2.99 -26.69 -28.36
N LYS A 82 3.95 -26.80 -29.27
CA LYS A 82 5.25 -27.40 -28.94
C LYS A 82 6.07 -26.52 -28.00
N GLN A 83 5.96 -25.20 -28.15
CA GLN A 83 6.67 -24.20 -27.37
C GLN A 83 5.82 -22.94 -27.31
N LEU A 84 5.82 -22.33 -26.15
CA LEU A 84 5.22 -21.03 -25.88
C LEU A 84 6.28 -20.16 -25.17
N MET A 85 6.34 -18.89 -25.53
CA MET A 85 7.25 -17.96 -24.85
C MET A 85 6.52 -17.17 -23.77
N PRO A 86 7.14 -16.93 -22.60
CA PRO A 86 6.52 -16.13 -21.55
C PRO A 86 6.05 -14.75 -22.01
N ALA A 87 6.80 -14.10 -22.91
CA ALA A 87 6.47 -12.79 -23.45
C ALA A 87 5.18 -12.76 -24.27
N ASP A 88 4.79 -13.88 -24.90
CA ASP A 88 3.60 -13.97 -25.76
C ASP A 88 2.32 -14.25 -24.93
N LEU A 89 2.47 -14.79 -23.72
CA LEU A 89 1.34 -15.25 -22.92
C LEU A 89 0.31 -14.15 -22.62
N PRO A 90 0.68 -12.92 -22.22
CA PRO A 90 -0.30 -11.86 -21.93
C PRO A 90 -1.21 -11.56 -23.13
N ASP A 91 -0.67 -11.48 -24.34
CA ASP A 91 -1.45 -11.20 -25.56
C ASP A 91 -2.36 -12.38 -25.91
N LEU A 92 -1.86 -13.61 -25.78
CA LEU A 92 -2.64 -14.82 -26.03
C LEU A 92 -3.79 -14.98 -25.03
N LEU A 93 -3.56 -14.69 -23.75
CA LEU A 93 -4.62 -14.66 -22.75
C LEU A 93 -5.62 -13.52 -23.01
N SER A 94 -5.14 -12.35 -23.45
CA SER A 94 -6.01 -11.24 -23.85
C SER A 94 -6.90 -11.63 -25.02
N ASN A 95 -6.39 -12.31 -26.02
CA ASN A 95 -7.14 -12.82 -27.17
C ASN A 95 -8.14 -13.93 -26.81
N ALA A 96 -7.89 -14.65 -25.71
CA ALA A 96 -8.81 -15.66 -25.19
C ALA A 96 -9.98 -15.07 -24.40
N ARG A 97 -9.98 -13.78 -24.05
CA ARG A 97 -11.08 -13.16 -23.30
C ARG A 97 -12.41 -13.31 -24.03
N ALA A 98 -13.43 -13.78 -23.31
CA ALA A 98 -14.81 -13.81 -23.79
C ALA A 98 -15.47 -12.42 -23.67
N VAL A 99 -15.04 -11.63 -22.67
CA VAL A 99 -15.52 -10.26 -22.40
C VAL A 99 -14.33 -9.32 -22.23
N PHE A 100 -14.19 -8.33 -23.12
CA PHE A 100 -13.05 -7.39 -23.13
C PHE A 100 -12.96 -6.51 -21.89
N SER A 101 -14.06 -6.24 -21.21
CA SER A 101 -14.11 -5.44 -19.98
C SER A 101 -13.74 -6.23 -18.71
N SER A 102 -13.56 -7.56 -18.81
CA SER A 102 -13.08 -8.35 -17.68
C SER A 102 -11.60 -8.07 -17.39
N PRO A 103 -11.13 -8.24 -16.14
CA PRO A 103 -9.73 -8.08 -15.78
C PRO A 103 -8.76 -8.90 -16.64
N ALA A 104 -7.48 -8.55 -16.61
CA ALA A 104 -6.45 -9.35 -17.27
C ALA A 104 -6.34 -10.73 -16.59
N ALA A 105 -6.25 -11.77 -17.41
CA ALA A 105 -6.16 -13.13 -16.91
C ALA A 105 -4.78 -13.40 -16.28
N PRO A 106 -4.71 -14.11 -15.15
CA PRO A 106 -3.46 -14.56 -14.57
C PRO A 106 -2.83 -15.69 -15.40
N ALA A 107 -1.52 -15.83 -15.33
CA ALA A 107 -0.79 -16.93 -15.99
C ALA A 107 -1.26 -18.31 -15.51
N ALA A 108 -1.67 -18.41 -14.23
CA ALA A 108 -2.26 -19.60 -13.63
C ALA A 108 -3.48 -20.14 -14.43
N ALA A 109 -4.10 -19.34 -15.31
CA ALA A 109 -5.19 -19.76 -16.17
C ALA A 109 -4.82 -21.00 -17.02
N LEU A 110 -3.54 -21.17 -17.40
CA LEU A 110 -3.07 -22.37 -18.09
C LEU A 110 -3.16 -23.64 -17.22
N LEU A 111 -2.77 -23.56 -15.95
CA LEU A 111 -2.88 -24.68 -15.01
C LEU A 111 -4.35 -25.02 -14.74
N HIS A 112 -5.20 -24.02 -14.53
CA HIS A 112 -6.64 -24.19 -14.33
C HIS A 112 -7.34 -24.80 -15.57
N ALA A 113 -6.96 -24.36 -16.77
CA ALA A 113 -7.49 -24.92 -18.00
C ALA A 113 -7.06 -26.38 -18.20
N ALA A 114 -5.84 -26.76 -17.78
CA ALA A 114 -5.29 -28.10 -17.87
C ALA A 114 -6.03 -29.13 -17.00
N SER A 115 -6.65 -28.72 -15.88
CA SER A 115 -7.49 -29.62 -15.06
C SER A 115 -8.83 -29.88 -15.77
N PRO A 116 -9.36 -31.11 -15.84
CA PRO A 116 -10.68 -31.40 -16.41
C PRO A 116 -11.86 -31.00 -15.51
N ALA A 117 -11.62 -30.78 -14.22
CA ALA A 117 -12.65 -30.52 -13.22
C ALA A 117 -13.44 -29.20 -13.45
N LYS A 118 -14.69 -29.15 -12.97
CA LYS A 118 -15.53 -27.96 -13.05
C LYS A 118 -15.00 -26.83 -12.16
N TYR A 119 -14.67 -27.13 -10.90
CA TYR A 119 -14.12 -26.21 -9.92
C TYR A 119 -12.65 -26.53 -9.70
N VAL A 120 -11.80 -25.51 -9.74
CA VAL A 120 -10.37 -25.68 -9.52
C VAL A 120 -9.87 -24.62 -8.56
N CYS A 121 -9.10 -25.08 -7.55
CA CYS A 121 -8.36 -24.26 -6.62
C CYS A 121 -6.86 -24.47 -6.82
N PHE A 122 -6.10 -23.38 -6.89
CA PHE A 122 -4.65 -23.41 -6.79
C PHE A 122 -4.22 -22.63 -5.55
N ASP A 123 -3.42 -23.27 -4.68
CA ASP A 123 -3.03 -22.71 -3.39
C ASP A 123 -1.63 -23.18 -2.94
N GLN A 124 -1.07 -22.48 -1.96
CA GLN A 124 0.24 -22.74 -1.36
C GLN A 124 0.13 -22.88 0.17
N PRO A 125 -0.42 -23.98 0.71
CA PRO A 125 -0.52 -24.18 2.15
C PRO A 125 0.85 -24.06 2.85
N PRO A 126 0.94 -23.39 4.03
CA PRO A 126 2.21 -23.10 4.70
C PRO A 126 3.08 -24.34 4.98
N GLY A 127 2.48 -25.44 5.43
CA GLY A 127 3.20 -26.70 5.65
C GLY A 127 3.80 -27.26 4.36
N LEU A 128 3.09 -27.13 3.23
CA LEU A 128 3.58 -27.57 1.94
C LEU A 128 4.79 -26.73 1.47
N LEU A 129 4.75 -25.41 1.70
CA LEU A 129 5.87 -24.52 1.38
C LEU A 129 7.16 -24.91 2.12
N ALA A 130 7.06 -25.31 3.38
CA ALA A 130 8.22 -25.81 4.13
C ALA A 130 8.72 -27.15 3.54
N GLY A 131 7.82 -28.05 3.15
CA GLY A 131 8.13 -29.28 2.45
C GLY A 131 8.90 -29.04 1.13
N PHE A 132 8.50 -28.05 0.35
CA PHE A 132 9.18 -27.64 -0.90
C PHE A 132 10.62 -27.20 -0.68
N GLY A 133 10.89 -26.55 0.46
CA GLY A 133 12.22 -26.09 0.81
C GLY A 133 13.16 -27.18 1.34
N THR A 134 12.74 -28.43 1.48
CA THR A 134 13.59 -29.51 2.05
C THR A 134 14.49 -30.16 1.01
N PRO A 135 15.66 -30.68 1.39
CA PRO A 135 16.42 -31.57 0.51
C PRO A 135 15.58 -32.80 0.12
N GLN A 136 15.67 -33.21 -1.15
CA GLN A 136 14.89 -34.34 -1.70
C GLN A 136 13.36 -34.15 -1.54
N ALA A 137 12.88 -32.93 -1.67
CA ALA A 137 11.47 -32.57 -1.46
C ALA A 137 10.50 -33.46 -2.25
N LEU A 138 10.83 -33.83 -3.49
CA LEU A 138 9.98 -34.69 -4.33
C LEU A 138 9.69 -36.04 -3.67
N THR A 139 10.73 -36.75 -3.22
CA THR A 139 10.61 -38.04 -2.56
C THR A 139 9.88 -37.90 -1.22
N ARG A 140 10.27 -36.94 -0.42
CA ARG A 140 9.68 -36.70 0.91
C ARG A 140 8.19 -36.40 0.84
N LEU A 141 7.76 -35.52 -0.08
CA LEU A 141 6.35 -35.21 -0.25
C LEU A 141 5.57 -36.40 -0.82
N ALA A 142 6.16 -37.20 -1.71
CA ALA A 142 5.54 -38.44 -2.18
C ALA A 142 5.29 -39.43 -1.03
N ASP A 143 6.23 -39.53 -0.09
CA ASP A 143 6.09 -40.35 1.12
C ASP A 143 4.99 -39.80 2.06
N TRP A 144 4.90 -38.47 2.24
CA TRP A 144 3.85 -37.85 3.07
C TRP A 144 2.45 -38.17 2.54
N PHE A 145 2.28 -38.09 1.23
CA PHE A 145 0.97 -38.26 0.59
C PHE A 145 0.67 -39.71 0.18
N GLN A 146 1.63 -40.63 0.31
CA GLN A 146 1.46 -42.06 -0.03
C GLN A 146 0.82 -42.26 -1.43
N GLY A 147 1.18 -41.37 -2.38
CA GLY A 147 0.69 -41.41 -3.76
C GLY A 147 -0.62 -40.64 -4.04
N HIS A 148 -1.28 -40.09 -3.03
CA HIS A 148 -2.49 -39.26 -3.19
C HIS A 148 -2.48 -38.02 -2.30
N PRO A 149 -2.38 -36.79 -2.86
CA PRO A 149 -2.24 -36.47 -4.31
C PRO A 149 -0.89 -36.86 -4.91
N THR A 150 -0.86 -36.98 -6.22
CA THR A 150 0.41 -37.21 -6.94
C THR A 150 1.30 -35.99 -6.84
N VAL A 151 2.57 -36.17 -6.47
CA VAL A 151 3.56 -35.12 -6.43
C VAL A 151 4.31 -35.08 -7.75
N MET A 152 4.25 -33.94 -8.43
CA MET A 152 4.92 -33.70 -9.71
C MET A 152 6.22 -32.91 -9.49
N PRO A 153 7.28 -33.21 -10.27
CA PRO A 153 8.53 -32.45 -10.18
C PRO A 153 8.31 -30.97 -10.56
N PHE A 154 9.22 -30.11 -10.06
CA PHE A 154 9.23 -28.70 -10.43
C PHE A 154 9.62 -28.53 -11.90
N GLU A 155 8.77 -27.84 -12.62
CA GLU A 155 9.02 -27.42 -14.01
C GLU A 155 8.98 -25.87 -14.05
N PRO A 156 10.12 -25.20 -14.29
CA PRO A 156 10.14 -23.75 -14.37
C PRO A 156 9.29 -23.18 -15.51
N ASP A 157 9.21 -23.87 -16.63
CA ASP A 157 8.34 -23.51 -17.74
C ASP A 157 6.87 -23.82 -17.41
N LEU A 158 6.05 -22.77 -17.23
CA LEU A 158 4.64 -22.92 -16.86
C LEU A 158 3.84 -23.66 -17.95
N HIS A 159 4.17 -23.48 -19.22
CA HIS A 159 3.49 -24.17 -20.32
C HIS A 159 3.78 -25.67 -20.29
N LEU A 160 5.05 -26.05 -20.11
CA LEU A 160 5.42 -27.46 -19.96
C LEU A 160 4.81 -28.08 -18.69
N GLN A 161 4.76 -27.31 -17.58
CA GLN A 161 4.08 -27.74 -16.36
C GLN A 161 2.60 -28.00 -16.60
N ALA A 162 1.91 -27.10 -17.30
CA ALA A 162 0.49 -27.25 -17.64
C ALA A 162 0.25 -28.44 -18.57
N GLN A 163 1.13 -28.71 -19.54
CA GLN A 163 1.08 -29.91 -20.38
C GLN A 163 1.25 -31.20 -19.56
N ALA A 164 2.13 -31.18 -18.56
CA ALA A 164 2.31 -32.30 -17.65
C ALA A 164 1.06 -32.53 -16.78
N VAL A 165 0.41 -31.46 -16.33
CA VAL A 165 -0.89 -31.50 -15.62
C VAL A 165 -1.96 -32.18 -16.49
N VAL A 166 -2.10 -31.81 -17.77
CA VAL A 166 -3.06 -32.47 -18.69
C VAL A 166 -2.85 -33.98 -18.73
N LYS A 167 -1.59 -34.43 -18.81
CA LYS A 167 -1.26 -35.87 -18.84
C LYS A 167 -1.56 -36.58 -17.53
N ALA A 168 -1.33 -35.92 -16.39
CA ALA A 168 -1.55 -36.47 -15.05
C ALA A 168 -3.03 -36.46 -14.64
N SER A 169 -3.79 -35.44 -15.04
CA SER A 169 -5.18 -35.20 -14.61
C SER A 169 -6.20 -36.15 -15.26
N SER A 170 -5.80 -37.01 -16.18
CA SER A 170 -6.69 -38.04 -16.74
C SER A 170 -7.15 -39.07 -15.72
N SER A 171 -6.51 -39.13 -14.54
CA SER A 171 -6.76 -40.12 -13.50
C SER A 171 -6.87 -39.61 -12.05
N VAL A 172 -6.63 -38.29 -11.78
CA VAL A 172 -6.51 -37.77 -10.41
C VAL A 172 -7.12 -36.37 -10.29
N GLY A 173 -7.93 -36.14 -9.23
CA GLY A 173 -8.59 -34.85 -8.95
C GLY A 173 -7.66 -33.77 -8.37
N SER A 174 -6.51 -34.13 -7.80
CA SER A 174 -5.57 -33.18 -7.18
C SER A 174 -4.12 -33.54 -7.41
N LEU A 175 -3.28 -32.52 -7.56
CA LEU A 175 -1.84 -32.63 -7.82
C LEU A 175 -1.06 -31.69 -6.91
N VAL A 176 0.05 -32.15 -6.35
CA VAL A 176 1.06 -31.30 -5.74
C VAL A 176 2.11 -30.98 -6.80
N LEU A 177 2.19 -29.72 -7.21
CA LEU A 177 3.19 -29.21 -8.12
C LEU A 177 4.38 -28.71 -7.29
N LEU A 178 5.48 -29.47 -7.26
CA LEU A 178 6.65 -29.15 -6.46
C LEU A 178 7.08 -27.69 -6.71
N ASN A 179 7.36 -26.95 -5.65
CA ASN A 179 7.80 -25.55 -5.69
C ASN A 179 6.85 -24.58 -6.45
N ARG A 180 5.58 -24.98 -6.63
CA ARG A 180 4.51 -24.09 -7.11
C ARG A 180 3.32 -24.06 -6.17
N GLY A 181 2.76 -25.21 -5.80
CA GLY A 181 1.58 -25.26 -4.95
C GLY A 181 0.79 -26.56 -5.12
N VAL A 182 -0.46 -26.54 -4.70
CA VAL A 182 -1.41 -27.63 -4.91
C VAL A 182 -2.50 -27.17 -5.89
N LEU A 183 -2.76 -28.00 -6.90
CA LEU A 183 -3.87 -27.85 -7.85
C LEU A 183 -4.94 -28.85 -7.47
N VAL A 184 -6.08 -28.39 -7.00
CA VAL A 184 -7.22 -29.23 -6.60
C VAL A 184 -8.36 -29.04 -7.60
N GLY A 185 -8.81 -30.12 -8.21
CA GLY A 185 -9.97 -30.16 -9.08
C GLY A 185 -11.08 -30.99 -8.45
N ALA A 186 -12.33 -30.46 -8.49
CA ALA A 186 -13.51 -31.12 -7.92
C ALA A 186 -14.79 -30.80 -8.68
N ASP A 187 -15.85 -31.59 -8.43
CA ASP A 187 -17.17 -31.38 -9.04
C ASP A 187 -18.03 -30.39 -8.23
N THR A 188 -17.68 -30.14 -6.96
CA THR A 188 -18.37 -29.17 -6.10
C THR A 188 -17.38 -28.26 -5.39
N PRO A 189 -17.81 -27.02 -5.03
CA PRO A 189 -16.98 -26.10 -4.24
C PRO A 189 -16.56 -26.64 -2.88
N ALA A 190 -17.45 -27.36 -2.19
CA ALA A 190 -17.19 -27.94 -0.87
C ALA A 190 -16.11 -29.02 -0.93
N GLU A 191 -16.21 -29.93 -1.90
CA GLU A 191 -15.21 -30.97 -2.12
C GLU A 191 -13.84 -30.38 -2.44
N CYS A 192 -13.80 -29.32 -3.26
CA CYS A 192 -12.54 -28.62 -3.58
C CYS A 192 -11.85 -28.08 -2.32
N ARG A 193 -12.62 -27.49 -1.39
CA ARG A 193 -12.13 -27.04 -0.10
C ARG A 193 -11.65 -28.20 0.78
N GLU A 194 -12.46 -29.25 0.94
CA GLU A 194 -12.14 -30.40 1.78
C GLU A 194 -10.83 -31.08 1.36
N ILE A 195 -10.63 -31.31 0.06
CA ILE A 195 -9.39 -31.89 -0.47
C ILE A 195 -8.20 -30.96 -0.18
N ARG A 196 -8.33 -29.64 -0.42
CA ARG A 196 -7.28 -28.67 -0.12
C ARG A 196 -6.90 -28.66 1.36
N GLU A 197 -7.89 -28.68 2.27
CA GLU A 197 -7.67 -28.71 3.72
C GLU A 197 -6.97 -30.01 4.15
N ALA A 198 -7.39 -31.14 3.62
CA ALA A 198 -6.76 -32.43 3.92
C ALA A 198 -5.28 -32.46 3.50
N ILE A 199 -4.94 -31.91 2.33
CA ILE A 199 -3.54 -31.79 1.86
C ILE A 199 -2.74 -30.89 2.81
N GLY A 200 -3.29 -29.74 3.22
CA GLY A 200 -2.65 -28.84 4.18
C GLY A 200 -2.39 -29.53 5.52
N GLN A 201 -3.38 -30.23 6.06
CA GLN A 201 -3.26 -30.97 7.34
C GLN A 201 -2.18 -32.06 7.30
N VAL A 202 -2.10 -32.83 6.21
CA VAL A 202 -1.04 -33.84 6.05
C VAL A 202 0.33 -33.19 6.03
N ALA A 203 0.49 -32.04 5.32
CA ALA A 203 1.75 -31.33 5.29
C ALA A 203 2.14 -30.78 6.68
N ASP A 204 1.19 -30.18 7.41
CA ASP A 204 1.43 -29.64 8.76
C ASP A 204 1.79 -30.73 9.78
N GLN A 205 1.17 -31.91 9.71
CA GLN A 205 1.45 -33.06 10.60
C GLN A 205 2.86 -33.62 10.41
N ASN A 206 3.43 -33.49 9.23
CA ASN A 206 4.76 -34.03 8.91
C ASN A 206 5.90 -33.04 9.15
N LEU A 207 5.58 -31.81 9.63
CA LEU A 207 6.56 -30.80 9.99
C LEU A 207 6.73 -30.67 11.50
N PRO A 208 7.95 -30.39 11.99
CA PRO A 208 8.13 -30.04 13.39
C PRO A 208 7.37 -28.76 13.72
N ALA A 209 6.71 -28.73 14.89
CA ALA A 209 6.01 -27.54 15.35
C ALA A 209 6.96 -26.33 15.44
N PRO A 210 6.58 -25.14 14.91
CA PRO A 210 7.41 -23.96 15.02
C PRO A 210 7.57 -23.57 16.49
N GLN A 211 8.81 -23.32 16.92
CA GLN A 211 9.06 -22.75 18.24
C GLN A 211 8.54 -21.31 18.28
N THR A 212 7.63 -21.05 19.22
CA THR A 212 7.13 -19.69 19.48
C THR A 212 8.25 -18.86 20.09
N ALA A 213 8.68 -17.80 19.39
CA ALA A 213 9.62 -16.84 19.95
C ALA A 213 8.95 -16.06 21.11
N GLN A 214 9.69 -15.86 22.20
CA GLN A 214 9.21 -15.03 23.31
C GLN A 214 9.15 -13.54 22.88
N PRO A 215 8.14 -12.78 23.31
CA PRO A 215 8.07 -11.36 22.99
C PRO A 215 9.25 -10.61 23.63
N GLY A 216 10.15 -10.10 22.81
CA GLY A 216 11.22 -9.22 23.25
C GLY A 216 10.77 -7.76 23.19
N GLU A 217 11.37 -6.88 24.01
CA GLU A 217 11.06 -5.46 23.98
C GLU A 217 11.38 -4.81 22.62
N PRO A 218 10.55 -3.85 22.14
CA PRO A 218 10.81 -3.13 20.89
C PRO A 218 12.12 -2.35 20.98
N GLY A 219 12.98 -2.44 19.97
CA GLY A 219 14.23 -1.67 19.91
C GLY A 219 13.95 -0.16 19.83
N LEU A 220 14.35 0.59 20.87
CA LEU A 220 14.16 2.04 20.97
C LEU A 220 14.97 2.85 19.93
N GLU A 221 16.00 2.27 19.30
CA GLU A 221 16.91 2.96 18.38
C GLU A 221 16.43 3.05 16.92
N ALA A 222 15.43 2.27 16.52
CA ALA A 222 14.95 2.20 15.14
C ALA A 222 14.49 3.56 14.56
N GLY A 223 13.96 4.45 15.40
CA GLY A 223 13.41 5.74 14.94
C GLY A 223 14.43 6.73 14.37
N ALA A 224 15.70 6.66 14.79
CA ALA A 224 16.75 7.56 14.31
C ALA A 224 17.46 7.00 13.05
N GLU A 225 17.51 5.69 12.89
CA GLU A 225 18.20 5.01 11.79
C GLU A 225 17.36 4.96 10.51
N LEU A 226 16.06 4.69 10.62
CA LEU A 226 15.16 4.50 9.47
C LEU A 226 15.16 5.67 8.46
N PRO A 227 15.16 6.97 8.86
CA PRO A 227 15.16 8.06 7.89
C PRO A 227 16.43 8.12 7.04
N ARG A 228 17.59 7.84 7.63
CA ARG A 228 18.87 7.77 6.90
C ARG A 228 18.88 6.59 5.94
N LEU A 229 18.48 5.41 6.43
CA LEU A 229 18.39 4.20 5.62
C LEU A 229 17.42 4.39 4.45
N ARG A 230 16.27 5.04 4.68
CA ARG A 230 15.35 5.40 3.60
C ARG A 230 15.98 6.30 2.55
N ALA A 231 16.69 7.34 2.98
CA ALA A 231 17.36 8.26 2.06
C ALA A 231 18.40 7.54 1.19
N GLU A 232 19.21 6.64 1.77
CA GLU A 232 20.20 5.85 1.03
C GLU A 232 19.56 4.87 0.05
N ILE A 233 18.50 4.14 0.46
CA ILE A 233 17.73 3.24 -0.42
C ILE A 233 17.11 4.03 -1.58
N CYS A 234 16.45 5.14 -1.30
CA CYS A 234 15.82 5.99 -2.31
C CYS A 234 16.85 6.56 -3.29
N ALA A 235 18.03 6.95 -2.82
CA ALA A 235 19.14 7.44 -3.66
C ALA A 235 19.60 6.35 -4.64
N GLN A 236 19.81 5.12 -4.17
CA GLN A 236 20.20 4.00 -5.03
C GLN A 236 19.08 3.59 -6.01
N ARG A 237 17.80 3.71 -5.61
CA ARG A 237 16.64 3.38 -6.46
C ARG A 237 16.20 4.52 -7.38
N GLY A 238 16.72 5.73 -7.20
CA GLY A 238 16.38 6.92 -8.00
C GLY A 238 14.93 7.40 -7.83
N ARG A 239 14.24 7.02 -6.74
CA ARG A 239 12.83 7.36 -6.48
C ARG A 239 12.45 7.30 -5.01
N PRO A 240 11.37 8.00 -4.59
CA PRO A 240 10.80 7.85 -3.26
C PRO A 240 10.27 6.44 -3.00
N LEU A 241 10.45 5.97 -1.77
CA LEU A 241 9.91 4.71 -1.26
C LEU A 241 9.44 4.93 0.17
N VAL A 242 8.37 4.27 0.57
CA VAL A 242 7.99 4.13 1.98
C VAL A 242 8.75 2.95 2.58
N LEU A 243 9.07 3.04 3.88
CA LEU A 243 9.60 1.91 4.62
C LEU A 243 8.53 1.30 5.51
N GLN A 244 8.59 -0.01 5.67
CA GLN A 244 7.90 -0.76 6.70
C GLN A 244 8.94 -1.55 7.50
N LEU A 245 8.89 -1.41 8.83
CA LEU A 245 9.76 -2.14 9.75
C LEU A 245 8.99 -3.35 10.32
N ASP A 246 9.58 -4.54 10.23
CA ASP A 246 9.21 -5.70 11.02
C ASP A 246 10.32 -5.97 12.05
N ASP A 247 10.13 -5.45 13.26
CA ASP A 247 11.01 -5.65 14.40
C ASP A 247 10.43 -6.66 15.41
N SER A 248 9.55 -7.55 14.94
CA SER A 248 8.99 -8.61 15.76
C SER A 248 10.10 -9.52 16.32
N PRO A 249 9.92 -10.10 17.52
CA PRO A 249 10.90 -11.02 18.10
C PRO A 249 11.27 -12.16 17.15
N VAL A 250 10.30 -12.70 16.42
CA VAL A 250 10.49 -13.75 15.43
C VAL A 250 11.42 -13.30 14.31
N MET A 251 11.26 -12.07 13.83
CA MET A 251 12.08 -11.52 12.76
C MET A 251 13.50 -11.23 13.24
N ARG A 252 13.66 -10.61 14.42
CA ARG A 252 14.99 -10.33 14.99
C ARG A 252 15.79 -11.59 15.25
N ASP A 253 15.15 -12.63 15.83
CA ASP A 253 15.77 -13.93 16.01
C ASP A 253 16.20 -14.54 14.67
N PHE A 254 15.35 -14.47 13.64
CA PHE A 254 15.62 -15.08 12.36
C PHE A 254 16.84 -14.47 11.68
N VAL A 255 17.01 -13.16 11.74
CA VAL A 255 18.09 -12.43 11.04
C VAL A 255 19.47 -12.91 11.49
N ASP A 256 19.64 -13.35 12.73
CA ASP A 256 20.91 -13.87 13.27
C ASP A 256 21.15 -15.38 12.97
N THR A 257 20.22 -16.06 12.28
CA THR A 257 20.30 -17.52 12.03
C THR A 257 21.06 -17.88 10.74
N GLN A 258 21.54 -19.14 10.68
CA GLN A 258 22.06 -19.72 9.44
C GLN A 258 20.96 -19.85 8.36
N ALA A 259 19.70 -20.07 8.76
CA ALA A 259 18.57 -20.12 7.83
C ALA A 259 18.36 -18.79 7.10
N CYS A 260 18.58 -17.65 7.76
CA CYS A 260 18.56 -16.34 7.12
C CYS A 260 19.61 -16.21 6.01
N LYS A 261 20.85 -16.62 6.28
CA LYS A 261 21.93 -16.59 5.28
C LYS A 261 21.61 -17.46 4.06
N LEU A 262 21.04 -18.65 4.30
CA LEU A 262 20.60 -19.56 3.24
C LEU A 262 19.44 -18.98 2.43
N LEU A 263 18.48 -18.32 3.07
CA LEU A 263 17.36 -17.65 2.39
C LEU A 263 17.88 -16.56 1.44
N VAL A 264 18.78 -15.69 1.92
CA VAL A 264 19.36 -14.61 1.11
C VAL A 264 20.15 -15.17 -0.09
N GLN A 265 20.88 -16.27 0.12
CA GLN A 265 21.68 -16.90 -0.94
C GLN A 265 20.84 -17.65 -1.98
N ARG A 266 19.79 -18.36 -1.54
CA ARG A 266 19.06 -19.32 -2.37
C ARG A 266 17.70 -18.81 -2.83
N GLY A 267 17.05 -17.88 -2.10
CA GLY A 267 15.72 -17.36 -2.41
C GLY A 267 14.58 -18.10 -1.72
N ALA A 268 13.37 -17.92 -2.24
CA ALA A 268 12.13 -18.46 -1.70
C ALA A 268 11.79 -19.86 -2.26
N PRO A 269 10.85 -20.61 -1.62
CA PRO A 269 10.50 -21.95 -2.08
C PRO A 269 9.61 -21.98 -3.32
N THR A 270 8.97 -20.86 -3.71
CA THR A 270 8.11 -20.74 -4.90
C THR A 270 8.40 -19.49 -5.70
N PRO A 271 8.11 -19.46 -7.02
CA PRO A 271 8.32 -18.30 -7.87
C PRO A 271 7.54 -17.06 -7.40
N GLU A 272 6.32 -17.22 -6.90
CA GLU A 272 5.46 -16.13 -6.45
C GLU A 272 6.06 -15.44 -5.20
N LEU A 273 6.52 -16.21 -4.23
CA LEU A 273 7.22 -15.69 -3.05
C LEU A 273 8.59 -15.10 -3.43
N PHE A 274 9.26 -15.71 -4.39
CA PHE A 274 10.55 -15.22 -4.89
C PHE A 274 10.43 -13.84 -5.53
N GLU A 275 9.38 -13.59 -6.30
CA GLU A 275 9.16 -12.27 -6.92
C GLU A 275 9.04 -11.14 -5.88
N TRP A 276 8.47 -11.41 -4.72
CA TRP A 276 8.43 -10.41 -3.63
C TRP A 276 9.75 -10.30 -2.87
N THR A 277 10.51 -11.39 -2.74
CA THR A 277 11.68 -11.48 -1.86
C THR A 277 13.02 -11.49 -2.59
N ARG A 278 13.05 -11.46 -3.93
CA ARG A 278 14.29 -11.55 -4.73
C ARG A 278 15.32 -10.46 -4.43
N ALA A 279 14.85 -9.26 -4.08
CA ALA A 279 15.70 -8.14 -3.70
C ALA A 279 15.97 -8.11 -2.18
N THR A 280 16.21 -9.27 -1.56
CA THR A 280 16.56 -9.37 -0.15
C THR A 280 18.08 -9.31 0.02
N LEU A 281 18.52 -8.45 0.95
CA LEU A 281 19.92 -8.24 1.32
C LEU A 281 20.10 -8.40 2.83
N LEU A 282 21.09 -9.15 3.25
CA LEU A 282 21.53 -9.19 4.65
C LEU A 282 22.63 -8.14 4.85
N ILE A 283 22.40 -7.19 5.76
CA ILE A 283 23.37 -6.15 6.13
C ILE A 283 24.19 -6.67 7.31
N GLU A 284 25.49 -6.52 7.26
CA GLU A 284 26.35 -6.84 8.39
C GLU A 284 26.09 -5.89 9.56
N ARG A 285 26.22 -6.37 10.80
CA ARG A 285 25.89 -5.61 12.02
C ARG A 285 26.67 -4.28 12.12
N GLU A 286 27.93 -4.29 11.66
CA GLU A 286 28.87 -3.16 11.78
C GLU A 286 28.99 -2.35 10.48
N ALA A 287 28.12 -2.56 9.49
CA ALA A 287 28.16 -1.82 8.25
C ALA A 287 27.86 -0.33 8.47
N GLU A 288 28.82 0.54 8.16
CA GLU A 288 28.68 2.00 8.27
C GLU A 288 27.83 2.61 7.13
N ALA A 289 27.79 1.96 5.97
CA ALA A 289 27.04 2.39 4.80
C ALA A 289 26.23 1.24 4.20
N LEU A 290 25.15 1.58 3.52
CA LEU A 290 24.32 0.61 2.81
C LEU A 290 25.09 0.02 1.62
N PRO A 291 25.26 -1.31 1.53
CA PRO A 291 25.86 -1.94 0.36
C PRO A 291 25.06 -1.67 -0.92
N GLN A 292 25.65 -2.02 -2.07
CA GLN A 292 24.94 -1.98 -3.35
C GLN A 292 23.68 -2.86 -3.29
N LEU A 293 22.52 -2.28 -3.57
CA LEU A 293 21.26 -3.00 -3.55
C LEU A 293 21.16 -3.99 -4.72
N PRO A 294 20.64 -5.21 -4.48
CA PRO A 294 20.40 -6.16 -5.55
C PRO A 294 19.36 -5.61 -6.54
N GLU A 295 19.23 -6.27 -7.69
CA GLU A 295 18.21 -5.94 -8.68
C GLU A 295 16.82 -5.97 -8.03
N GLU A 296 16.01 -4.96 -8.35
CA GLU A 296 14.69 -4.80 -7.76
C GLU A 296 13.72 -5.90 -8.20
N SER A 297 12.80 -6.28 -7.34
CA SER A 297 11.69 -7.15 -7.72
C SER A 297 10.77 -6.45 -8.73
N ARG A 298 10.01 -7.19 -9.51
CA ARG A 298 9.02 -6.62 -10.44
C ARG A 298 7.96 -5.77 -9.73
N TYR A 299 7.69 -6.09 -8.47
CA TYR A 299 6.78 -5.32 -7.61
C TYR A 299 7.44 -4.10 -6.98
N GLY A 300 8.73 -3.87 -7.25
CA GLY A 300 9.45 -2.69 -6.78
C GLY A 300 9.74 -2.70 -5.28
N ALA A 301 9.77 -3.87 -4.65
CA ALA A 301 10.14 -4.03 -3.25
C ALA A 301 11.63 -4.34 -3.09
N THR A 302 12.22 -3.81 -2.01
CA THR A 302 13.58 -4.12 -1.54
C THR A 302 13.51 -4.47 -0.07
N ILE A 303 14.11 -5.58 0.33
CA ILE A 303 14.10 -6.07 1.71
C ILE A 303 15.51 -6.05 2.27
N LEU A 304 15.68 -5.40 3.41
CA LEU A 304 16.94 -5.37 4.13
C LEU A 304 16.76 -6.12 5.46
N LEU A 305 17.57 -7.14 5.69
CA LEU A 305 17.65 -7.88 6.94
C LEU A 305 18.86 -7.37 7.70
N LYS A 306 18.63 -6.80 8.90
CA LYS A 306 19.72 -6.22 9.71
C LYS A 306 19.69 -6.77 11.13
N PRO A 307 20.78 -7.41 11.60
CA PRO A 307 20.91 -7.86 12.98
C PRO A 307 20.65 -6.74 13.99
N GLY A 308 19.82 -7.02 14.98
CA GLY A 308 19.39 -6.06 16.01
C GLY A 308 18.24 -5.15 15.60
N LEU A 309 17.96 -4.93 14.31
CA LEU A 309 16.84 -4.13 13.81
C LEU A 309 15.65 -5.00 13.36
N GLY A 310 15.92 -6.11 12.65
CA GLY A 310 14.91 -6.95 12.04
C GLY A 310 14.88 -6.80 10.52
N ALA A 311 13.69 -6.72 9.91
CA ALA A 311 13.52 -6.52 8.47
C ALA A 311 12.99 -5.12 8.16
N VAL A 312 13.63 -4.44 7.21
CA VAL A 312 13.18 -3.17 6.65
C VAL A 312 12.76 -3.41 5.20
N ILE A 313 11.51 -3.17 4.91
CA ILE A 313 10.91 -3.35 3.60
C ILE A 313 10.67 -1.98 2.97
N ALA A 314 11.33 -1.71 1.84
CA ALA A 314 11.17 -0.49 1.06
C ALA A 314 10.34 -0.77 -0.19
N ALA A 315 9.26 0.01 -0.42
CA ALA A 315 8.38 -0.18 -1.55
C ALA A 315 7.75 1.14 -2.03
N SER A 316 7.17 1.11 -3.24
CA SER A 316 6.52 2.29 -3.85
C SER A 316 5.20 2.66 -3.19
N SER A 317 4.59 1.76 -2.42
CA SER A 317 3.36 2.00 -1.66
C SER A 317 3.35 1.21 -0.36
N SER A 318 2.52 1.63 0.60
CA SER A 318 2.29 0.86 1.84
C SER A 318 1.69 -0.51 1.56
N GLN A 319 0.91 -0.65 0.51
CA GLN A 319 0.32 -1.92 0.10
C GLN A 319 1.40 -2.90 -0.41
N ASP A 320 2.31 -2.44 -1.29
CA ASP A 320 3.42 -3.26 -1.76
C ASP A 320 4.36 -3.64 -0.60
N ALA A 321 4.62 -2.71 0.34
CA ALA A 321 5.42 -2.99 1.53
C ALA A 321 4.78 -4.08 2.41
N GLN A 322 3.47 -4.01 2.62
CA GLN A 322 2.74 -5.03 3.38
C GLN A 322 2.79 -6.40 2.71
N GLN A 323 2.61 -6.47 1.38
CA GLN A 323 2.69 -7.73 0.64
C GLN A 323 4.09 -8.34 0.68
N ALA A 324 5.12 -7.53 0.48
CA ALA A 324 6.50 -7.99 0.60
C ALA A 324 6.82 -8.48 2.02
N THR A 325 6.25 -7.83 3.05
CA THR A 325 6.36 -8.28 4.45
C THR A 325 5.69 -9.64 4.63
N ALA A 326 4.46 -9.82 4.15
CA ALA A 326 3.75 -11.09 4.25
C ALA A 326 4.48 -12.22 3.49
N ALA A 327 4.95 -11.96 2.28
CA ALA A 327 5.74 -12.91 1.50
C ALA A 327 7.05 -13.28 2.19
N LEU A 328 7.75 -12.31 2.79
CA LEU A 328 8.95 -12.56 3.59
C LEU A 328 8.65 -13.44 4.81
N GLN A 329 7.61 -13.12 5.57
CA GLN A 329 7.22 -13.90 6.75
C GLN A 329 6.86 -15.34 6.37
N THR A 330 6.10 -15.54 5.29
CA THR A 330 5.78 -16.88 4.75
C THR A 330 7.06 -17.63 4.33
N THR A 331 7.98 -16.95 3.64
CA THR A 331 9.26 -17.53 3.22
C THR A 331 10.13 -17.92 4.42
N ILE A 332 10.15 -17.09 5.47
CA ILE A 332 10.86 -17.38 6.73
C ILE A 332 10.27 -18.61 7.44
N GLN A 333 8.95 -18.71 7.52
CA GLN A 333 8.28 -19.88 8.11
C GLN A 333 8.64 -21.15 7.33
N ALA A 334 8.60 -21.09 6.00
CA ALA A 334 9.00 -22.21 5.15
C ALA A 334 10.48 -22.58 5.35
N ALA A 335 11.39 -21.62 5.38
CA ALA A 335 12.82 -21.85 5.57
C ALA A 335 13.13 -22.45 6.95
N ARG A 336 12.46 -21.98 8.03
CA ARG A 336 12.59 -22.55 9.38
C ARG A 336 12.07 -23.97 9.44
N GLY A 337 10.87 -24.24 8.90
CA GLY A 337 10.29 -25.58 8.84
C GLY A 337 11.18 -26.56 8.08
N ALA A 338 11.70 -26.16 6.92
CA ALA A 338 12.62 -26.95 6.14
C ALA A 338 13.96 -27.20 6.87
N ALA A 339 14.51 -26.18 7.55
CA ALA A 339 15.73 -26.32 8.32
C ALA A 339 15.60 -27.36 9.45
N LEU A 340 14.47 -27.38 10.16
CA LEU A 340 14.15 -28.38 11.18
C LEU A 340 13.95 -29.80 10.57
N ALA A 341 13.50 -29.85 9.30
CA ALA A 341 13.29 -31.10 8.58
C ALA A 341 14.54 -31.60 7.82
N GLY A 342 15.73 -31.05 8.08
CA GLY A 342 17.00 -31.54 7.53
C GLY A 342 17.73 -30.57 6.60
N GLY A 343 17.29 -29.33 6.48
CA GLY A 343 17.97 -28.25 5.75
C GLY A 343 17.07 -27.46 4.81
N TYR A 344 17.53 -26.28 4.39
CA TYR A 344 16.80 -25.44 3.44
C TYR A 344 17.46 -25.51 2.04
N ALA A 345 16.76 -26.04 1.06
CA ALA A 345 17.21 -26.30 -0.29
C ALA A 345 16.11 -26.01 -1.34
N PRO A 346 15.65 -24.76 -1.46
CA PRO A 346 14.68 -24.37 -2.49
C PRO A 346 15.29 -24.54 -3.90
N PRO A 347 14.52 -24.37 -4.99
CA PRO A 347 15.07 -24.34 -6.35
C PRO A 347 16.18 -23.30 -6.47
N ASP A 348 17.07 -23.50 -7.43
CA ASP A 348 18.08 -22.48 -7.71
C ASP A 348 17.45 -21.20 -8.28
N ARG A 349 18.24 -20.12 -8.21
CA ARG A 349 17.76 -18.79 -8.58
C ARG A 349 17.42 -18.67 -10.07
N GLU A 350 18.14 -19.38 -10.95
CA GLU A 350 17.91 -19.38 -12.39
C GLU A 350 16.57 -20.04 -12.72
N ALA A 351 16.25 -21.16 -12.07
CA ALA A 351 14.98 -21.83 -12.23
C ALA A 351 13.80 -20.98 -11.71
N LEU A 352 13.99 -20.27 -10.58
CA LEU A 352 12.98 -19.35 -10.06
C LEU A 352 12.79 -18.14 -10.99
N ASP A 353 13.85 -17.55 -11.53
CA ASP A 353 13.78 -16.45 -12.50
C ASP A 353 13.05 -16.88 -13.79
N THR A 354 13.33 -18.09 -14.28
CA THR A 354 12.64 -18.68 -15.43
C THR A 354 11.14 -18.84 -15.16
N ALA A 355 10.80 -19.37 -13.99
CA ALA A 355 9.41 -19.58 -13.61
C ALA A 355 8.66 -18.24 -13.39
N ALA A 356 9.31 -17.27 -12.79
CA ALA A 356 8.75 -15.94 -12.54
C ALA A 356 8.52 -15.17 -13.86
N ALA A 357 9.27 -15.46 -14.94
CA ALA A 357 9.06 -14.83 -16.24
C ALA A 357 7.66 -15.12 -16.83
N TRP A 358 6.99 -16.18 -16.39
CA TRP A 358 5.63 -16.52 -16.82
C TRP A 358 4.55 -15.72 -16.12
N GLU A 359 4.84 -15.14 -14.96
CA GLU A 359 3.85 -14.36 -14.22
C GLU A 359 3.50 -13.08 -14.98
N SER A 360 2.20 -12.84 -15.15
CA SER A 360 1.68 -11.66 -15.84
C SER A 360 1.90 -10.44 -14.95
N PHE A 361 2.96 -9.68 -15.23
CA PHE A 361 3.20 -8.41 -14.58
C PHE A 361 2.62 -7.28 -15.40
N GLN A 362 1.60 -6.60 -14.88
CA GLN A 362 1.21 -5.30 -15.40
C GLN A 362 1.95 -4.22 -14.60
N PRO A 363 2.85 -3.44 -15.24
CA PRO A 363 3.46 -2.32 -14.55
C PRO A 363 2.33 -1.38 -14.11
N LEU A 364 2.29 -1.06 -12.81
CA LEU A 364 1.36 -0.06 -12.32
C LEU A 364 1.78 1.31 -12.81
N GLU A 365 0.79 2.04 -13.28
CA GLU A 365 0.93 3.48 -13.43
C GLU A 365 1.27 4.08 -12.06
N ARG A 366 2.47 4.64 -11.94
CA ARG A 366 2.92 5.22 -10.67
C ARG A 366 2.17 6.52 -10.44
N LEU A 367 1.41 6.56 -9.37
CA LEU A 367 0.76 7.79 -8.93
C LEU A 367 1.80 8.88 -8.61
N PRO A 368 1.47 10.17 -8.78
CA PRO A 368 2.43 11.28 -8.69
C PRO A 368 3.26 11.32 -7.40
N PHE A 369 2.68 10.93 -6.27
CA PHE A 369 3.34 10.92 -4.95
C PHE A 369 3.56 9.51 -4.39
N ALA A 370 3.63 8.49 -5.27
CA ALA A 370 3.95 7.13 -4.86
C ALA A 370 5.31 7.09 -4.13
N GLY A 371 5.32 6.46 -2.96
CA GLY A 371 6.50 6.34 -2.11
C GLY A 371 6.82 7.56 -1.25
N GLU A 372 6.07 8.66 -1.36
CA GLU A 372 6.23 9.86 -0.55
C GLU A 372 5.39 9.79 0.74
N VAL A 373 5.89 10.45 1.78
CA VAL A 373 5.26 10.49 3.11
C VAL A 373 4.85 11.93 3.44
N ALA A 374 3.59 12.11 3.80
CA ALA A 374 3.04 13.40 4.17
C ALA A 374 2.55 13.43 5.62
N LEU A 375 2.67 14.61 6.27
CA LEU A 375 2.09 14.91 7.57
C LEU A 375 1.13 16.10 7.43
N VAL A 376 -0.11 15.95 7.91
CA VAL A 376 -1.14 16.97 7.83
C VAL A 376 -1.69 17.27 9.23
N THR A 377 -1.64 18.53 9.67
CA THR A 377 -2.15 18.94 10.98
C THR A 377 -3.59 19.46 10.90
N GLY A 378 -4.42 19.21 11.94
CA GLY A 378 -5.83 19.59 11.96
C GLY A 378 -6.63 18.86 10.90
N SER A 379 -6.47 17.55 10.81
CA SER A 379 -6.92 16.76 9.65
C SER A 379 -8.13 15.85 9.91
N ALA A 380 -8.78 15.96 11.07
CA ALA A 380 -10.03 15.23 11.32
C ALA A 380 -11.20 15.75 10.48
N VAL A 381 -11.21 17.04 10.14
CA VAL A 381 -12.32 17.71 9.44
C VAL A 381 -11.84 18.80 8.48
N GLY A 382 -12.73 19.30 7.62
CA GLY A 382 -12.53 20.49 6.79
C GLY A 382 -11.34 20.40 5.85
N ILE A 383 -10.58 21.50 5.73
CA ILE A 383 -9.45 21.62 4.79
C ILE A 383 -8.40 20.54 5.03
N GLY A 384 -8.02 20.29 6.29
CA GLY A 384 -7.01 19.27 6.61
C GLY A 384 -7.43 17.86 6.18
N LYS A 385 -8.69 17.48 6.41
CA LYS A 385 -9.23 16.20 5.93
C LYS A 385 -9.18 16.11 4.39
N ALA A 386 -9.59 17.17 3.71
CA ALA A 386 -9.56 17.22 2.25
C ALA A 386 -8.11 17.12 1.70
N ILE A 387 -7.11 17.73 2.39
CA ILE A 387 -5.68 17.59 2.02
C ILE A 387 -5.24 16.13 2.14
N VAL A 388 -5.61 15.43 3.23
CA VAL A 388 -5.32 13.99 3.39
C VAL A 388 -5.92 13.19 2.23
N GLU A 389 -7.19 13.42 1.89
CA GLU A 389 -7.86 12.75 0.75
C GLU A 389 -7.13 12.99 -0.58
N SER A 390 -6.74 14.22 -0.85
CA SER A 390 -6.04 14.61 -2.08
C SER A 390 -4.66 13.94 -2.19
N LEU A 391 -3.90 13.88 -1.09
CA LEU A 391 -2.57 13.26 -1.04
C LEU A 391 -2.65 11.73 -1.14
N LEU A 392 -3.61 11.08 -0.47
CA LEU A 392 -3.86 9.63 -0.59
C LEU A 392 -4.22 9.24 -2.03
N LYS A 393 -5.10 9.99 -2.69
CA LYS A 393 -5.46 9.78 -4.10
C LYS A 393 -4.26 9.88 -5.05
N ARG A 394 -3.25 10.65 -4.69
CA ARG A 394 -2.00 10.80 -5.45
C ARG A 394 -0.92 9.76 -5.07
N GLY A 395 -1.24 8.83 -4.16
CA GLY A 395 -0.37 7.71 -3.79
C GLY A 395 0.60 7.98 -2.64
N SER A 396 0.48 9.11 -1.95
CA SER A 396 1.29 9.37 -0.75
C SER A 396 0.83 8.51 0.44
N ALA A 397 1.77 8.11 1.29
CA ALA A 397 1.44 7.71 2.65
C ALA A 397 1.21 8.96 3.50
N VAL A 398 0.14 8.99 4.29
CA VAL A 398 -0.27 10.20 5.01
C VAL A 398 -0.47 9.94 6.50
N VAL A 399 0.15 10.80 7.32
CA VAL A 399 -0.13 10.88 8.75
C VAL A 399 -1.00 12.10 9.03
N GLY A 400 -2.15 11.88 9.64
CA GLY A 400 -3.05 12.95 10.07
C GLY A 400 -2.87 13.22 11.57
N LEU A 401 -2.69 14.48 11.96
CA LEU A 401 -2.68 14.91 13.36
C LEU A 401 -3.94 15.73 13.67
N ASP A 402 -4.60 15.41 14.75
CA ASP A 402 -5.69 16.21 15.28
C ASP A 402 -5.82 15.98 16.80
N ILE A 403 -6.35 16.96 17.52
CA ILE A 403 -6.68 16.82 18.93
C ILE A 403 -7.94 15.94 19.13
N ASN A 404 -8.76 15.80 18.10
CA ASN A 404 -9.97 14.97 18.12
C ASN A 404 -9.59 13.50 17.94
N PRO A 405 -9.91 12.61 18.92
CA PRO A 405 -9.60 11.19 18.84
C PRO A 405 -10.18 10.47 17.61
N SER A 406 -11.25 10.99 16.99
CA SER A 406 -11.82 10.43 15.76
C SER A 406 -10.83 10.39 14.59
N ILE A 407 -9.70 11.10 14.69
CA ILE A 407 -8.63 11.10 13.69
C ILE A 407 -8.11 9.69 13.41
N CYS A 408 -8.05 8.82 14.42
CA CYS A 408 -7.56 7.45 14.29
C CYS A 408 -8.37 6.61 13.31
N ASP A 409 -9.68 6.91 13.18
CA ASP A 409 -10.63 6.15 12.34
C ASP A 409 -11.17 6.97 11.15
N THR A 410 -10.58 8.15 10.87
CA THR A 410 -11.08 9.05 9.81
C THR A 410 -10.98 8.42 8.42
N PHE A 411 -9.94 7.62 8.17
CA PHE A 411 -9.74 6.90 6.92
C PHE A 411 -9.37 5.44 7.19
N LYS A 412 -10.07 4.52 6.53
CA LYS A 412 -9.71 3.09 6.48
C LYS A 412 -8.83 2.85 5.25
N HIS A 413 -7.54 3.19 5.36
CA HIS A 413 -6.59 3.09 4.25
C HIS A 413 -5.21 2.66 4.76
N LEU A 414 -4.55 1.69 4.11
CA LEU A 414 -3.25 1.15 4.53
C LEU A 414 -2.13 2.20 4.59
N ALA A 415 -2.21 3.19 3.71
CA ALA A 415 -1.26 4.30 3.65
C ALA A 415 -1.65 5.46 4.59
N TYR A 416 -2.63 5.30 5.47
CA TYR A 416 -3.04 6.32 6.43
C TYR A 416 -2.73 5.91 7.88
N LEU A 417 -2.27 6.90 8.66
CA LEU A 417 -2.13 6.80 10.10
C LEU A 417 -2.69 8.06 10.75
N GLY A 418 -3.79 7.92 11.50
CA GLY A 418 -4.33 8.99 12.34
C GLY A 418 -3.70 8.97 13.73
N LEU A 419 -3.22 10.13 14.21
CA LEU A 419 -2.65 10.28 15.54
C LEU A 419 -3.36 11.39 16.32
N CYS A 420 -3.88 11.07 17.50
CA CYS A 420 -4.39 12.07 18.44
C CYS A 420 -3.20 12.87 18.99
N CYS A 421 -3.14 14.18 18.66
CA CYS A 421 -2.03 15.05 19.01
C CYS A 421 -2.52 16.46 19.30
N ASP A 422 -2.21 16.98 20.48
CA ASP A 422 -2.32 18.42 20.73
C ASP A 422 -1.06 19.09 20.19
N VAL A 423 -1.22 19.86 19.12
CA VAL A 423 -0.12 20.59 18.49
C VAL A 423 0.48 21.68 19.37
N ALA A 424 -0.22 22.12 20.42
CA ALA A 424 0.28 23.08 21.40
C ALA A 424 1.19 22.45 22.47
N ASP A 425 1.22 21.11 22.56
CA ASP A 425 2.13 20.34 23.42
C ASP A 425 3.33 19.83 22.63
N GLU A 426 4.51 20.37 22.91
CA GLU A 426 5.77 20.02 22.25
C GLU A 426 6.11 18.54 22.39
N ALA A 427 5.84 17.92 23.54
CA ALA A 427 6.11 16.50 23.76
C ALA A 427 5.23 15.62 22.84
N SER A 428 3.95 15.98 22.70
CA SER A 428 3.01 15.31 21.78
C SER A 428 3.46 15.43 20.33
N VAL A 429 3.92 16.61 19.91
CA VAL A 429 4.49 16.83 18.58
C VAL A 429 5.72 15.96 18.31
N CYS A 430 6.68 15.95 19.26
CA CYS A 430 7.89 15.12 19.14
C CYS A 430 7.54 13.62 19.00
N GLN A 431 6.57 13.13 19.76
CA GLN A 431 6.11 11.75 19.67
C GLN A 431 5.46 11.47 18.31
N ALA A 432 4.64 12.38 17.80
CA ALA A 432 4.02 12.25 16.49
C ALA A 432 5.07 12.19 15.36
N ILE A 433 6.08 13.07 15.36
CA ILE A 433 7.16 13.06 14.35
C ILE A 433 7.97 11.75 14.40
N ARG A 434 8.26 11.23 15.61
CA ARG A 434 8.90 9.91 15.76
C ARG A 434 8.03 8.77 15.20
N ALA A 435 6.71 8.83 15.43
CA ALA A 435 5.77 7.85 14.90
C ALA A 435 5.72 7.87 13.36
N VAL A 436 5.79 9.06 12.72
CA VAL A 436 5.93 9.20 11.26
C VAL A 436 7.17 8.47 10.76
N ALA A 437 8.33 8.75 11.35
CA ALA A 437 9.61 8.13 10.98
C ALA A 437 9.58 6.61 11.17
N ARG A 438 9.02 6.13 12.29
CA ARG A 438 8.90 4.69 12.57
C ARG A 438 7.94 3.98 11.60
N ARG A 439 6.80 4.63 11.25
CA ARG A 439 5.74 3.99 10.45
C ARG A 439 6.08 3.93 8.96
N PHE A 440 6.71 4.98 8.41
CA PHE A 440 6.93 5.14 6.96
C PHE A 440 8.38 5.45 6.57
N GLY A 441 9.28 5.55 7.54
CA GLY A 441 10.72 5.74 7.32
C GLY A 441 11.16 7.18 7.09
N GLY A 442 10.28 8.19 7.09
CA GLY A 442 10.67 9.59 6.86
C GLY A 442 9.49 10.50 6.59
N LEU A 443 9.79 11.73 6.13
CA LEU A 443 8.79 12.76 5.84
C LEU A 443 9.22 13.56 4.60
N ASP A 444 8.32 13.71 3.65
CA ASP A 444 8.56 14.47 2.40
C ASP A 444 7.71 15.75 2.32
N ILE A 445 6.48 15.69 2.81
CA ILE A 445 5.48 16.75 2.70
C ILE A 445 4.93 17.08 4.09
N LEU A 446 4.95 18.36 4.46
CA LEU A 446 4.36 18.88 5.69
C LEU A 446 3.27 19.88 5.36
N ALA A 447 2.01 19.58 5.66
CA ALA A 447 0.87 20.46 5.51
C ALA A 447 0.43 21.01 6.88
N LEU A 448 0.71 22.30 7.13
CA LEU A 448 0.37 22.99 8.35
C LEU A 448 -0.99 23.65 8.22
N ASN A 449 -2.03 23.01 8.76
CA ASN A 449 -3.42 23.47 8.64
C ASN A 449 -4.07 23.73 9.99
N ALA A 450 -3.65 23.05 11.06
CA ALA A 450 -4.22 23.25 12.39
C ALA A 450 -4.31 24.74 12.79
N GLY A 451 -5.45 25.15 13.31
CA GLY A 451 -5.65 26.53 13.74
C GLY A 451 -7.00 26.78 14.39
N LEU A 452 -7.05 27.79 15.22
CA LEU A 452 -8.22 28.23 15.96
C LEU A 452 -8.69 29.61 15.45
N PHE A 453 -10.02 29.75 15.33
CA PHE A 453 -10.71 31.02 15.20
C PHE A 453 -11.87 31.05 16.20
N PRO A 454 -11.67 31.62 17.40
CA PRO A 454 -12.65 31.55 18.50
C PRO A 454 -13.86 32.49 18.33
N GLY A 455 -13.97 33.18 17.20
CA GLY A 455 -14.99 34.19 16.95
C GLY A 455 -14.45 35.61 17.01
N GLY A 456 -15.30 36.61 16.81
CA GLY A 456 -14.92 38.01 16.83
C GLY A 456 -14.97 38.61 18.23
N CYS A 457 -13.85 39.24 18.68
CA CYS A 457 -13.78 40.02 19.90
C CYS A 457 -12.95 41.28 19.68
N ASN A 458 -13.53 42.44 19.97
CA ASN A 458 -12.80 43.70 19.86
C ASN A 458 -11.64 43.77 20.87
N ILE A 459 -10.60 44.54 20.53
CA ILE A 459 -9.34 44.57 21.28
C ILE A 459 -9.57 44.94 22.76
N GLU A 460 -10.45 45.90 23.01
CA GLU A 460 -10.74 46.37 24.37
C GLU A 460 -11.42 45.31 25.27
N LYS A 461 -11.95 44.24 24.67
CA LYS A 461 -12.61 43.12 25.36
C LYS A 461 -11.84 41.81 25.28
N LEU A 462 -10.78 41.77 24.44
CA LEU A 462 -10.01 40.55 24.21
C LEU A 462 -9.15 40.21 25.44
N SER A 463 -9.39 39.08 26.07
CA SER A 463 -8.57 38.62 27.16
C SER A 463 -7.18 38.18 26.70
N LEU A 464 -6.15 38.41 27.55
CA LEU A 464 -4.79 37.95 27.25
C LEU A 464 -4.73 36.42 27.14
N ALA A 465 -5.50 35.70 27.93
CA ALA A 465 -5.57 34.24 27.90
C ALA A 465 -6.06 33.72 26.56
N GLU A 466 -7.12 34.32 26.00
CA GLU A 466 -7.63 33.95 24.68
C GLU A 466 -6.66 34.33 23.56
N PHE A 467 -6.09 35.52 23.59
CA PHE A 467 -5.05 35.95 22.67
C PHE A 467 -3.89 34.96 22.66
N THR A 468 -3.35 34.62 23.84
CA THR A 468 -2.21 33.71 23.99
C THR A 468 -2.57 32.31 23.49
N ARG A 469 -3.78 31.80 23.76
CA ARG A 469 -4.24 30.50 23.25
C ARG A 469 -4.23 30.45 21.72
N VAL A 470 -4.73 31.49 21.05
CA VAL A 470 -4.74 31.56 19.58
C VAL A 470 -3.31 31.65 19.03
N ILE A 471 -2.44 32.46 19.66
CA ILE A 471 -1.02 32.55 19.26
C ILE A 471 -0.32 31.20 19.42
N ASN A 472 -0.53 30.51 20.53
CA ASN A 472 0.12 29.22 20.78
C ASN A 472 -0.26 28.18 19.71
N VAL A 473 -1.54 28.03 19.38
CA VAL A 473 -1.97 27.03 18.40
C VAL A 473 -1.63 27.46 16.97
N ASN A 474 -1.93 28.72 16.58
CA ASN A 474 -1.81 29.15 15.18
C ASN A 474 -0.38 29.50 14.76
N PHE A 475 0.50 29.81 15.70
CA PHE A 475 1.85 30.29 15.43
C PHE A 475 2.94 29.46 16.12
N ILE A 476 2.96 29.39 17.48
CA ILE A 476 4.03 28.71 18.20
C ILE A 476 4.05 27.20 17.88
N ALA A 477 2.90 26.54 17.85
CA ALA A 477 2.80 25.13 17.46
C ALA A 477 3.39 24.87 16.07
N ASN A 478 3.13 25.74 15.10
CA ASN A 478 3.70 25.60 13.75
C ASN A 478 5.23 25.75 13.74
N LEU A 479 5.80 26.64 14.55
CA LEU A 479 7.25 26.75 14.73
C LEU A 479 7.84 25.45 15.28
N VAL A 480 7.20 24.89 16.34
CA VAL A 480 7.65 23.61 16.94
C VAL A 480 7.59 22.48 15.91
N ILE A 481 6.46 22.31 15.22
CA ILE A 481 6.29 21.26 14.21
C ILE A 481 7.32 21.41 13.08
N MET A 482 7.55 22.62 12.57
CA MET A 482 8.54 22.88 11.53
C MET A 482 9.95 22.52 11.99
N ARG A 483 10.33 22.90 13.21
CA ARG A 483 11.65 22.59 13.80
C ARG A 483 11.86 21.08 13.93
N GLU A 484 10.87 20.34 14.49
CA GLU A 484 10.96 18.90 14.69
C GLU A 484 10.89 18.10 13.38
N ALA A 485 10.14 18.60 12.37
CA ALA A 485 10.02 17.95 11.06
C ALA A 485 11.24 18.19 10.14
N TYR A 486 11.96 19.30 10.33
CA TYR A 486 13.06 19.71 9.45
C TYR A 486 14.15 18.62 9.24
N PRO A 487 14.62 17.90 10.27
CA PRO A 487 15.62 16.83 10.06
C PRO A 487 15.15 15.73 9.11
N LEU A 488 13.84 15.45 9.05
CA LEU A 488 13.25 14.47 8.13
C LEU A 488 13.07 15.05 6.72
N LEU A 489 12.58 16.29 6.65
CA LEU A 489 12.32 16.98 5.38
C LEU A 489 13.59 17.15 4.53
N LYS A 490 14.74 17.44 5.15
CA LYS A 490 16.01 17.55 4.42
C LYS A 490 16.54 16.22 3.87
N LEU A 491 16.06 15.08 4.39
CA LEU A 491 16.38 13.74 3.89
C LEU A 491 15.39 13.24 2.81
N ALA A 492 14.39 14.05 2.46
CA ALA A 492 13.37 13.68 1.49
C ALA A 492 13.97 13.46 0.09
N PRO A 493 13.69 12.33 -0.59
CA PRO A 493 14.31 11.96 -1.88
C PRO A 493 14.02 12.95 -3.02
N ARG A 494 12.86 13.60 -3.00
CA ARG A 494 12.44 14.64 -3.96
C ARG A 494 12.39 16.02 -3.31
N TYR A 495 13.22 16.26 -2.30
CA TYR A 495 13.23 17.48 -1.49
C TYR A 495 12.02 17.63 -0.57
N GLY A 496 12.22 18.29 0.56
CA GLY A 496 11.15 18.56 1.52
C GLY A 496 10.21 19.66 1.04
N ARG A 497 8.92 19.52 1.31
CA ARG A 497 7.90 20.51 0.94
C ARG A 497 7.02 20.82 2.14
N VAL A 498 6.92 22.12 2.44
CA VAL A 498 6.03 22.64 3.47
C VAL A 498 4.99 23.51 2.82
N VAL A 499 3.71 23.17 3.01
CA VAL A 499 2.58 23.98 2.60
C VAL A 499 1.81 24.41 3.83
N ILE A 500 1.63 25.72 3.98
CA ILE A 500 1.00 26.33 5.14
C ILE A 500 -0.36 26.89 4.75
N ILE A 501 -1.40 26.58 5.52
CA ILE A 501 -2.72 27.19 5.35
C ILE A 501 -2.76 28.48 6.16
N GLY A 502 -2.52 29.57 5.46
CA GLY A 502 -2.59 30.92 5.96
C GLY A 502 -4.03 31.43 6.10
N SER A 503 -4.25 32.67 5.77
CA SER A 503 -5.59 33.30 5.67
C SER A 503 -5.50 34.62 4.95
N LYS A 504 -6.54 35.06 4.26
CA LYS A 504 -6.64 36.44 3.77
C LYS A 504 -6.52 37.48 4.88
N ASN A 505 -6.89 37.13 6.13
CA ASN A 505 -6.82 38.03 7.28
C ASN A 505 -5.39 38.48 7.62
N MET A 506 -4.37 37.86 7.02
CA MET A 506 -2.99 38.35 7.10
C MET A 506 -2.84 39.72 6.44
N ARG A 507 -3.49 39.95 5.29
CA ARG A 507 -3.42 41.22 4.52
C ARG A 507 -4.64 42.09 4.75
N ALA A 508 -5.83 41.52 4.83
CA ALA A 508 -7.11 42.20 4.96
C ALA A 508 -7.83 41.78 6.25
N PRO A 509 -7.34 42.24 7.42
CA PRO A 509 -7.94 41.88 8.71
C PRO A 509 -9.33 42.53 8.85
N GLY A 510 -10.22 41.80 9.56
CA GLY A 510 -11.53 42.36 9.92
C GLY A 510 -11.60 42.78 11.39
N PRO A 511 -12.53 43.66 11.77
CA PRO A 511 -12.79 44.00 13.16
C PRO A 511 -13.10 42.75 13.98
N GLY A 512 -12.61 42.71 15.23
CA GLY A 512 -12.77 41.58 16.13
C GLY A 512 -11.82 40.38 15.88
N ALA A 513 -10.99 40.39 14.85
CA ALA A 513 -10.10 39.29 14.50
C ALA A 513 -8.64 39.51 14.96
N ALA A 514 -8.40 40.29 16.00
CA ALA A 514 -7.06 40.71 16.40
C ALA A 514 -6.11 39.53 16.66
N ALA A 515 -6.47 38.58 17.53
CA ALA A 515 -5.64 37.42 17.83
C ALA A 515 -5.38 36.57 16.59
N TYR A 516 -6.41 36.28 15.82
CA TYR A 516 -6.32 35.44 14.62
C TYR A 516 -5.47 36.09 13.52
N SER A 517 -5.75 37.38 13.18
CA SER A 517 -5.02 38.10 12.13
C SER A 517 -3.54 38.24 12.49
N THR A 518 -3.23 38.56 13.73
CA THR A 518 -1.85 38.65 14.24
C THR A 518 -1.13 37.31 14.14
N SER A 519 -1.79 36.20 14.56
CA SER A 519 -1.20 34.86 14.46
C SER A 519 -0.88 34.45 13.02
N LYS A 520 -1.80 34.73 12.08
CA LYS A 520 -1.60 34.38 10.66
C LYS A 520 -0.57 35.31 9.97
N ALA A 521 -0.44 36.56 10.39
CA ALA A 521 0.63 37.45 9.93
C ALA A 521 2.00 36.96 10.44
N ALA A 522 2.12 36.61 11.72
CA ALA A 522 3.34 36.04 12.31
C ALA A 522 3.74 34.73 11.60
N LEU A 523 2.80 33.83 11.37
CA LEU A 523 3.03 32.57 10.64
C LEU A 523 3.51 32.82 9.21
N SER A 524 2.95 33.79 8.52
CA SER A 524 3.37 34.16 7.15
C SER A 524 4.81 34.70 7.11
N GLN A 525 5.20 35.45 8.12
CA GLN A 525 6.59 35.94 8.24
C GLN A 525 7.55 34.80 8.60
N LEU A 526 7.17 33.89 9.51
CA LEU A 526 7.95 32.69 9.83
C LEU A 526 8.20 31.84 8.59
N ALA A 527 7.20 31.62 7.76
CA ALA A 527 7.35 30.87 6.51
C ALA A 527 8.35 31.48 5.54
N ARG A 528 8.38 32.83 5.45
CA ARG A 528 9.39 33.54 4.62
C ARG A 528 10.80 33.34 5.16
N VAL A 529 10.98 33.40 6.47
CA VAL A 529 12.28 33.13 7.11
C VAL A 529 12.70 31.69 6.86
N ALA A 530 11.82 30.73 7.08
CA ALA A 530 12.10 29.31 6.81
C ALA A 530 12.45 29.05 5.33
N ALA A 531 11.78 29.71 4.39
CA ALA A 531 12.13 29.61 2.96
C ALA A 531 13.56 30.10 2.66
N LEU A 532 14.02 31.16 3.35
CA LEU A 532 15.39 31.68 3.22
C LEU A 532 16.42 30.74 3.86
N GLU A 533 16.13 30.20 5.04
CA GLU A 533 17.06 29.35 5.79
C GLU A 533 17.18 27.94 5.16
N TRP A 534 16.08 27.37 4.69
CA TRP A 534 15.99 25.98 4.24
C TRP A 534 16.17 25.80 2.73
N GLY A 535 16.18 26.89 1.98
CA GLY A 535 16.30 26.86 0.52
C GLY A 535 17.61 26.22 0.03
N CYS A 536 18.72 26.38 0.77
CA CYS A 536 20.00 25.75 0.43
C CYS A 536 19.96 24.21 0.58
N GLU A 537 19.12 23.68 1.48
CA GLU A 537 18.85 22.25 1.66
C GLU A 537 17.70 21.75 0.75
N ARG A 538 17.25 22.62 -0.18
CA ARG A 538 16.16 22.34 -1.12
C ARG A 538 14.81 22.03 -0.46
N VAL A 539 14.58 22.47 0.78
CA VAL A 539 13.27 22.39 1.43
C VAL A 539 12.46 23.63 1.05
N ARG A 540 11.35 23.43 0.35
CA ARG A 540 10.47 24.49 -0.11
C ARG A 540 9.39 24.80 0.91
N VAL A 541 9.13 26.08 1.16
CA VAL A 541 8.09 26.54 2.10
C VAL A 541 7.19 27.54 1.41
N ASN A 542 5.92 27.22 1.25
CA ASN A 542 4.94 28.07 0.57
C ASN A 542 3.64 28.17 1.38
N ILE A 543 2.85 29.22 1.13
CA ILE A 543 1.61 29.51 1.85
C ILE A 543 0.45 29.69 0.88
N ILE A 544 -0.70 29.13 1.24
CA ILE A 544 -2.01 29.43 0.64
C ILE A 544 -2.77 30.33 1.61
N HIS A 545 -3.36 31.41 1.10
CA HIS A 545 -4.25 32.31 1.83
C HIS A 545 -5.70 32.15 1.35
N PRO A 546 -6.47 31.21 1.92
CA PRO A 546 -7.88 31.07 1.59
C PRO A 546 -8.68 32.26 2.15
N ASP A 547 -9.79 32.59 1.48
CA ASP A 547 -10.88 33.36 2.07
C ASP A 547 -11.83 32.42 2.87
N ALA A 548 -13.10 32.72 2.86
CA ALA A 548 -14.12 31.93 3.50
C ALA A 548 -14.30 30.57 2.80
N VAL A 549 -13.98 29.51 3.50
CA VAL A 549 -14.16 28.11 3.03
C VAL A 549 -15.42 27.57 3.69
N PHE A 550 -16.53 27.57 2.95
CA PHE A 550 -17.87 27.51 3.50
C PHE A 550 -18.34 26.12 3.98
N ASP A 551 -17.67 25.06 3.58
CA ASP A 551 -17.94 23.67 4.02
C ASP A 551 -17.12 23.25 5.25
N THR A 552 -16.51 24.20 5.95
CA THR A 552 -15.81 23.97 7.22
C THR A 552 -16.72 24.20 8.43
N ALA A 553 -16.37 23.62 9.57
CA ALA A 553 -17.11 23.78 10.83
C ALA A 553 -17.19 25.23 11.33
N LEU A 554 -16.39 26.15 10.79
CA LEU A 554 -16.46 27.59 11.07
C LEU A 554 -17.73 28.26 10.53
N TYR A 555 -18.38 27.67 9.55
CA TYR A 555 -19.53 28.22 8.84
C TYR A 555 -20.79 27.41 9.07
N THR A 556 -21.27 27.35 10.33
CA THR A 556 -22.60 26.80 10.65
C THR A 556 -23.70 27.60 9.94
N GLU A 557 -24.88 27.04 9.74
CA GLU A 557 -26.01 27.76 9.14
C GLU A 557 -26.32 29.09 9.85
N GLU A 558 -26.23 29.11 11.20
CA GLU A 558 -26.44 30.32 11.98
C GLU A 558 -25.41 31.40 11.66
N VAL A 559 -24.12 31.01 11.61
CA VAL A 559 -23.02 31.93 11.26
C VAL A 559 -23.20 32.48 9.85
N LEU A 560 -23.59 31.62 8.89
CA LEU A 560 -23.85 32.04 7.51
C LEU A 560 -25.00 33.02 7.41
N ARG A 561 -26.14 32.74 8.09
CA ARG A 561 -27.30 33.64 8.13
C ARG A 561 -26.97 34.98 8.78
N ALA A 562 -26.30 34.96 9.93
CA ALA A 562 -25.90 36.17 10.61
C ALA A 562 -24.96 37.06 9.78
N ARG A 563 -23.97 36.45 9.12
CA ARG A 563 -23.04 37.17 8.26
C ARG A 563 -23.70 37.68 6.99
N ALA A 564 -24.54 36.89 6.33
CA ALA A 564 -25.28 37.32 5.16
C ALA A 564 -26.20 38.53 5.48
N ALA A 565 -26.93 38.45 6.61
CA ALA A 565 -27.77 39.55 7.08
C ALA A 565 -26.99 40.82 7.38
N HIS A 566 -25.78 40.72 7.99
CA HIS A 566 -24.90 41.86 8.26
C HIS A 566 -24.52 42.61 6.98
N TYR A 567 -24.37 41.93 5.85
CA TYR A 567 -24.08 42.52 4.54
C TYR A 567 -25.32 42.78 3.69
N GLY A 568 -26.55 42.59 4.21
CA GLY A 568 -27.79 42.77 3.46
C GLY A 568 -27.95 41.80 2.28
N MET A 569 -27.39 40.58 2.38
CA MET A 569 -27.35 39.59 1.31
C MET A 569 -28.11 38.32 1.71
N THR A 570 -28.53 37.51 0.72
CA THR A 570 -28.89 36.13 0.97
C THR A 570 -27.65 35.28 1.26
N VAL A 571 -27.79 34.13 1.89
CA VAL A 571 -26.66 33.20 2.16
C VAL A 571 -25.95 32.81 0.86
N GLU A 572 -26.69 32.58 -0.21
CA GLU A 572 -26.14 32.24 -1.52
C GLU A 572 -25.34 33.41 -2.12
N GLN A 573 -25.85 34.65 -2.05
CA GLN A 573 -25.15 35.85 -2.49
C GLN A 573 -23.88 36.07 -1.65
N TYR A 574 -23.94 35.83 -0.33
CA TYR A 574 -22.82 35.97 0.55
C TYR A 574 -21.70 34.97 0.21
N LYS A 575 -22.03 33.69 -0.06
CA LYS A 575 -21.08 32.68 -0.47
C LYS A 575 -20.38 32.99 -1.80
N LYS A 576 -21.08 33.65 -2.72
CA LYS A 576 -20.61 34.00 -4.07
C LYS A 576 -20.25 35.48 -4.23
N ARG A 577 -19.88 36.18 -3.14
CA ARG A 577 -19.60 37.63 -3.16
C ARG A 577 -18.26 38.00 -3.82
N ASN A 578 -17.34 37.04 -4.06
CA ASN A 578 -16.07 37.24 -4.72
C ASN A 578 -16.26 37.64 -6.21
N LEU A 579 -15.17 38.03 -6.88
CA LEU A 579 -15.21 38.47 -8.28
C LEU A 579 -15.65 37.36 -9.24
N LEU A 580 -15.21 36.12 -8.99
CA LEU A 580 -15.55 34.94 -9.82
C LEU A 580 -16.98 34.42 -9.58
N LYS A 581 -17.69 34.93 -8.56
CA LYS A 581 -19.02 34.47 -8.17
C LYS A 581 -19.09 32.97 -7.87
N THR A 582 -18.03 32.44 -7.29
CA THR A 582 -17.89 31.01 -6.95
C THR A 582 -17.86 30.79 -5.44
N GLU A 583 -18.30 29.61 -5.00
CA GLU A 583 -18.14 29.14 -3.62
C GLU A 583 -16.79 28.42 -3.51
N ILE A 584 -15.96 28.80 -2.54
CA ILE A 584 -14.69 28.13 -2.24
C ILE A 584 -14.94 27.05 -1.20
N LYS A 585 -14.43 25.85 -1.46
CA LYS A 585 -14.58 24.66 -0.61
C LYS A 585 -13.24 24.12 -0.15
N SER A 586 -13.28 23.27 0.87
CA SER A 586 -12.10 22.56 1.40
C SER A 586 -11.32 21.81 0.32
N HIS A 587 -12.04 21.20 -0.63
CA HIS A 587 -11.45 20.51 -1.77
C HIS A 587 -10.58 21.45 -2.64
N ASP A 588 -11.03 22.67 -2.93
CA ASP A 588 -10.27 23.62 -3.76
C ASP A 588 -8.93 23.98 -3.12
N VAL A 589 -8.93 24.18 -1.79
CA VAL A 589 -7.71 24.45 -1.01
C VAL A 589 -6.80 23.24 -1.00
N ALA A 590 -7.37 22.03 -0.85
CA ALA A 590 -6.63 20.79 -0.78
C ALA A 590 -5.94 20.43 -2.10
N GLU A 591 -6.63 20.60 -3.23
CA GLU A 591 -6.05 20.36 -4.55
C GLU A 591 -4.89 21.33 -4.82
N LEU A 592 -5.05 22.63 -4.51
CA LEU A 592 -3.96 23.58 -4.64
C LEU A 592 -2.77 23.20 -3.71
N ALA A 593 -3.04 22.79 -2.47
CA ALA A 593 -2.00 22.37 -1.54
C ALA A 593 -1.21 21.16 -2.06
N ALA A 594 -1.90 20.17 -2.63
CA ALA A 594 -1.27 19.01 -3.23
C ALA A 594 -0.46 19.38 -4.48
N GLU A 595 -1.01 20.22 -5.39
CA GLU A 595 -0.29 20.68 -6.57
C GLU A 595 0.99 21.48 -6.19
N MET A 596 0.94 22.30 -5.15
CA MET A 596 2.12 23.01 -4.64
C MET A 596 3.23 22.07 -4.12
N CYS A 597 2.87 20.84 -3.78
CA CYS A 597 3.84 19.77 -3.46
C CYS A 597 4.37 19.06 -4.72
N GLY A 598 3.73 19.22 -5.85
CA GLY A 598 4.07 18.58 -7.13
C GLY A 598 5.19 19.26 -7.90
N PRO A 599 5.55 18.71 -9.08
CA PRO A 599 6.64 19.18 -9.92
C PRO A 599 6.34 20.56 -10.53
N LEU A 600 5.08 20.93 -10.74
CA LEU A 600 4.70 22.25 -11.28
C LEU A 600 5.27 23.41 -10.44
N PHE A 601 5.42 23.19 -9.13
CA PHE A 601 5.94 24.20 -8.19
C PHE A 601 7.39 23.93 -7.76
N GLU A 602 8.14 23.12 -8.48
CA GLU A 602 9.49 22.69 -8.09
C GLU A 602 10.45 23.85 -7.83
N HIS A 603 10.31 24.94 -8.58
CA HIS A 603 11.16 26.13 -8.49
C HIS A 603 10.56 27.26 -7.64
N MET A 604 9.55 26.97 -6.80
CA MET A 604 8.86 27.97 -5.99
C MET A 604 9.07 27.71 -4.50
N THR A 605 9.66 28.68 -3.80
CA THR A 605 9.73 28.76 -2.34
C THR A 605 9.47 30.19 -1.87
N GLY A 606 8.93 30.39 -0.66
CA GLY A 606 8.53 31.70 -0.14
C GLY A 606 7.28 32.30 -0.81
N GLY A 607 6.61 31.53 -1.69
CA GLY A 607 5.42 31.93 -2.41
C GLY A 607 4.20 32.05 -1.49
N GLN A 608 3.39 33.06 -1.76
CA GLN A 608 2.14 33.32 -1.05
C GLN A 608 1.00 33.44 -2.06
N ILE A 609 0.13 32.44 -2.11
CA ILE A 609 -0.94 32.33 -3.11
C ILE A 609 -2.29 32.61 -2.44
N GLN A 610 -3.06 33.54 -3.00
CA GLN A 610 -4.45 33.74 -2.60
C GLN A 610 -5.36 32.74 -3.30
N LEU A 611 -6.29 32.17 -2.53
CA LEU A 611 -7.39 31.36 -3.03
C LEU A 611 -8.71 31.93 -2.49
N ASP A 612 -9.17 33.03 -3.12
CA ASP A 612 -10.26 33.85 -2.59
C ASP A 612 -11.28 34.28 -3.66
N GLY A 613 -11.14 33.79 -4.89
CA GLY A 613 -11.99 34.16 -6.01
C GLY A 613 -11.91 35.65 -6.35
N GLY A 614 -10.81 36.37 -5.96
CA GLY A 614 -10.61 37.77 -6.14
C GLY A 614 -11.32 38.68 -5.10
N ASN A 615 -11.68 38.11 -3.93
CA ASN A 615 -12.40 38.85 -2.89
C ASN A 615 -11.51 39.89 -2.16
N ASP A 616 -10.21 39.64 -2.06
CA ASP A 616 -9.28 40.50 -1.30
C ASP A 616 -8.98 41.82 -1.95
N ARG A 617 -9.29 41.97 -3.24
CA ARG A 617 -9.07 43.20 -4.05
C ARG A 617 -7.64 43.76 -3.95
N THR A 618 -6.67 42.97 -3.60
CA THR A 618 -5.25 43.28 -3.55
C THR A 618 -4.57 42.89 -4.85
N ILE A 619 -5.10 43.42 -5.95
CA ILE A 619 -4.50 43.26 -7.28
C ILE A 619 -3.60 44.44 -7.53
#